data_d2b70432858d2970010d935f4d6ee258
#
_entry.id   d2b70432858d2970010d935f4d6ee258
#
_cell.length_a   1.000
_cell.length_b   1.000
_cell.length_c   1.000
_cell.angle_alpha   90.00
_cell.angle_beta   90.00
_cell.angle_gamma   90.00
#
_symmetry.space_group_name_H-M   'P 1'
#
loop_
_entity.id
_entity.type
_entity.pdbx_description
1 polymer ?
#
loop_
_entity_poly.entity_id
_entity_poly.type
_entity_poly.pdbx_seq_one_letter_code
_entity_poly.pdbx_strand_id
1 'polypeptide(L)'
;FQKEVAQRICAQPGSNHYGRLAVLAQAVCRTRIAFTLPPGAFKPPPKVASAVAVLIPLDQQDRFEDLKSLQTVTAAAFGQRRKMLRASLKSIMPNGVTAEDMLNAIGIDPQRRAETLKQQEFRDLTTAWGQL
;
A
#
# COMPACT_ATOMS: atom_id res chain seq x y z
N PHE A 1 5.27 16.89 6.35
CA PHE A 1 6.15 15.72 6.17
C PHE A 1 7.36 16.07 5.31
N GLN A 2 8.42 15.29 5.43
CA GLN A 2 9.43 15.26 4.39
C GLN A 2 8.77 14.93 3.05
N LYS A 3 9.24 15.55 1.97
CA LYS A 3 8.65 15.37 0.64
C LYS A 3 8.53 13.90 0.24
N GLU A 4 9.56 13.10 0.48
CA GLU A 4 9.54 11.67 0.14
C GLU A 4 8.46 10.91 0.90
N VAL A 5 8.26 11.22 2.20
CA VAL A 5 7.21 10.57 3.00
C VAL A 5 5.84 10.93 2.46
N ALA A 6 5.60 12.20 2.15
CA ALA A 6 4.33 12.64 1.55
C ALA A 6 4.07 11.95 0.20
N GLN A 7 5.11 11.83 -0.62
CA GLN A 7 5.02 11.12 -1.90
C GLN A 7 4.64 9.64 -1.71
N ARG A 8 5.17 8.98 -0.68
CA ARG A 8 4.82 7.59 -0.36
C ARG A 8 3.38 7.46 0.11
N ILE A 9 2.91 8.37 0.96
CA ILE A 9 1.52 8.35 1.46
C ILE A 9 0.53 8.50 0.31
N CYS A 10 0.82 9.38 -0.64
CA CYS A 10 -0.09 9.77 -1.73
C CYS A 10 0.18 9.01 -3.03
N ALA A 11 1.12 8.07 -3.05
CA ALA A 11 1.54 7.37 -4.26
C ALA A 11 0.42 6.55 -4.88
N GLN A 12 0.45 6.44 -6.20
CA GLN A 12 -0.49 5.64 -6.98
C GLN A 12 0.23 4.40 -7.53
N PRO A 13 -0.51 3.32 -7.85
CA PRO A 13 0.08 2.11 -8.41
C PRO A 13 0.98 2.41 -9.61
N GLY A 14 2.11 1.71 -9.69
CA GLY A 14 3.08 1.87 -10.77
C GLY A 14 4.11 2.96 -10.54
N SER A 15 3.93 3.85 -9.54
CA SER A 15 4.93 4.86 -9.22
C SER A 15 6.05 4.28 -8.34
N ASN A 16 7.22 4.94 -8.37
CA ASN A 16 8.38 4.48 -7.59
C ASN A 16 8.17 4.57 -6.07
N HIS A 17 7.25 5.43 -5.63
CA HIS A 17 6.97 5.64 -4.21
C HIS A 17 5.83 4.76 -3.68
N TYR A 18 5.14 4.05 -4.56
CA TYR A 18 4.02 3.21 -4.17
C TYR A 18 4.50 2.01 -3.36
N GLY A 19 3.93 1.83 -2.19
CA GLY A 19 4.30 0.75 -1.31
C GLY A 19 3.28 0.57 -0.18
N ARG A 20 3.71 -0.10 0.87
CA ARG A 20 2.86 -0.43 2.01
C ARG A 20 2.18 0.80 2.62
N LEU A 21 2.93 1.90 2.80
CA LEU A 21 2.38 3.12 3.42
C LEU A 21 1.22 3.71 2.63
N ALA A 22 1.34 3.76 1.29
CA ALA A 22 0.26 4.24 0.43
C ALA A 22 -0.99 3.39 0.57
N VAL A 23 -0.84 2.07 0.54
CA VAL A 23 -1.97 1.15 0.63
C VAL A 23 -2.67 1.28 1.97
N LEU A 24 -1.93 1.35 3.08
CA LEU A 24 -2.50 1.49 4.41
C LEU A 24 -3.19 2.84 4.61
N ALA A 25 -2.55 3.94 4.21
CA ALA A 25 -3.14 5.28 4.35
C ALA A 25 -4.40 5.42 3.50
N GLN A 26 -4.37 4.93 2.27
CA GLN A 26 -5.49 5.05 1.33
C GLN A 26 -6.62 4.04 1.61
N ALA A 27 -6.39 3.09 2.50
CA ALA A 27 -7.46 2.21 2.98
C ALA A 27 -8.46 2.95 3.88
N VAL A 28 -8.07 4.07 4.49
CA VAL A 28 -8.89 4.84 5.44
C VAL A 28 -9.03 6.31 5.08
N CYS A 29 -8.21 6.83 4.16
CA CYS A 29 -8.19 8.25 3.78
C CYS A 29 -8.10 8.42 2.28
N ARG A 30 -8.65 9.51 1.78
CA ARG A 30 -8.22 10.08 0.50
C ARG A 30 -7.00 10.94 0.77
N THR A 31 -6.00 10.86 -0.09
CA THR A 31 -4.72 11.53 0.12
C THR A 31 -4.34 12.34 -1.11
N ARG A 32 -3.73 13.50 -0.89
CA ARG A 32 -3.11 14.29 -1.96
C ARG A 32 -2.01 15.18 -1.38
N ILE A 33 -1.04 15.50 -2.22
CA ILE A 33 -0.05 16.54 -1.88
C ILE A 33 -0.64 17.88 -2.27
N ALA A 34 -0.79 18.77 -1.28
CA ALA A 34 -1.29 20.12 -1.52
C ALA A 34 -0.23 20.99 -2.17
N PHE A 35 0.98 21.02 -1.58
CA PHE A 35 2.11 21.78 -2.11
C PHE A 35 3.41 21.29 -1.45
N THR A 36 4.53 21.68 -2.06
CA THR A 36 5.88 21.40 -1.56
C THR A 36 6.54 22.68 -1.09
N LEU A 37 7.42 22.55 -0.10
CA LEU A 37 8.16 23.66 0.49
C LEU A 37 9.65 23.37 0.43
N PRO A 38 10.49 24.33 -0.08
CA PRO A 38 11.92 24.14 -0.06
C PRO A 38 12.46 24.22 1.37
N PRO A 39 13.68 23.66 1.65
CA PRO A 39 14.28 23.74 2.98
C PRO A 39 14.36 25.14 3.54
N GLY A 40 14.64 26.14 2.69
CA GLY A 40 14.77 27.56 3.10
C GLY A 40 13.50 28.19 3.62
N ALA A 41 12.32 27.56 3.50
CA ALA A 41 11.08 28.07 4.04
C ALA A 41 10.99 27.96 5.57
N PHE A 42 11.92 27.25 6.21
CA PHE A 42 11.91 27.00 7.66
C PHE A 42 13.16 27.56 8.33
N LYS A 43 13.03 27.84 9.63
CA LYS A 43 14.15 28.22 10.52
C LYS A 43 14.14 27.34 11.78
N PRO A 44 15.18 26.50 12.02
CA PRO A 44 16.29 26.22 11.10
C PRO A 44 15.81 25.43 9.86
N PRO A 45 16.49 25.53 8.72
CA PRO A 45 16.08 24.81 7.53
C PRO A 45 16.30 23.30 7.70
N PRO A 46 15.34 22.46 7.32
CA PRO A 46 15.55 21.02 7.28
C PRO A 46 16.55 20.66 6.16
N LYS A 47 17.09 19.43 6.22
CA LYS A 47 18.06 18.96 5.22
C LYS A 47 17.42 18.66 3.86
N VAL A 48 16.12 18.40 3.83
CA VAL A 48 15.39 18.01 2.62
C VAL A 48 14.13 18.85 2.48
N ALA A 49 13.57 18.89 1.28
CA ALA A 49 12.30 19.56 1.03
C ALA A 49 11.17 18.92 1.83
N SER A 50 10.18 19.72 2.17
CA SER A 50 8.98 19.30 2.86
C SER A 50 7.76 19.35 1.93
N ALA A 51 6.71 18.65 2.29
CA ALA A 51 5.44 18.72 1.57
C ALA A 51 4.28 18.69 2.56
N VAL A 52 3.22 19.40 2.21
CA VAL A 52 1.95 19.35 2.94
C VAL A 52 1.06 18.33 2.25
N ALA A 53 0.73 17.27 2.97
CA ALA A 53 -0.22 16.27 2.50
C ALA A 53 -1.58 16.50 3.15
N VAL A 54 -2.65 16.35 2.37
CA VAL A 54 -4.02 16.40 2.85
C VAL A 54 -4.53 14.97 2.95
N LEU A 55 -4.95 14.58 4.16
CA LEU A 55 -5.54 13.28 4.43
C LEU A 55 -6.98 13.51 4.89
N ILE A 56 -7.94 13.10 4.06
CA ILE A 56 -9.36 13.24 4.37
C ILE A 56 -9.89 11.86 4.71
N PRO A 57 -10.35 11.63 5.95
CA PRO A 57 -10.92 10.33 6.31
C PRO A 57 -12.05 9.94 5.36
N LEU A 58 -12.04 8.69 4.90
CA LEU A 58 -13.15 8.14 4.13
C LEU A 58 -14.38 7.99 5.03
N ASP A 59 -15.57 8.02 4.42
CA ASP A 59 -16.78 7.65 5.10
C ASP A 59 -16.67 6.23 5.65
N GLN A 60 -17.35 5.93 6.75
CA GLN A 60 -17.20 4.65 7.44
C GLN A 60 -17.45 3.46 6.50
N GLN A 61 -18.44 3.56 5.62
CA GLN A 61 -18.74 2.49 4.66
C GLN A 61 -17.67 2.28 3.60
N ASP A 62 -16.81 3.27 3.36
CA ASP A 62 -15.76 3.22 2.34
C ASP A 62 -14.40 2.83 2.90
N ARG A 63 -14.26 2.83 4.23
CA ARG A 63 -13.01 2.42 4.89
C ARG A 63 -12.86 0.91 4.85
N PHE A 64 -11.63 0.46 4.65
CA PHE A 64 -11.33 -0.95 4.83
C PHE A 64 -11.13 -1.22 6.32
N GLU A 65 -11.94 -2.12 6.91
CA GLU A 65 -11.97 -2.30 8.36
C GLU A 65 -10.84 -3.16 8.89
N ASP A 66 -10.46 -4.22 8.16
CA ASP A 66 -9.46 -5.18 8.64
C ASP A 66 -8.04 -4.71 8.33
N LEU A 67 -7.64 -3.63 9.00
CA LEU A 67 -6.31 -3.05 8.83
C LEU A 67 -5.20 -3.98 9.29
N LYS A 68 -5.46 -4.82 10.29
CA LYS A 68 -4.48 -5.77 10.80
C LYS A 68 -4.09 -6.79 9.74
N SER A 69 -5.07 -7.37 9.07
CA SER A 69 -4.81 -8.29 7.96
C SER A 69 -4.17 -7.59 6.77
N LEU A 70 -4.60 -6.35 6.47
CA LEU A 70 -4.00 -5.55 5.41
C LEU A 70 -2.51 -5.27 5.70
N GLN A 71 -2.15 -5.00 6.94
CA GLN A 71 -0.75 -4.83 7.34
C GLN A 71 0.06 -6.09 7.07
N THR A 72 -0.47 -7.26 7.42
CA THR A 72 0.21 -8.54 7.19
C THR A 72 0.39 -8.81 5.70
N VAL A 73 -0.66 -8.65 4.91
CA VAL A 73 -0.62 -8.88 3.46
C VAL A 73 0.34 -7.91 2.77
N THR A 74 0.26 -6.62 3.09
CA THR A 74 1.14 -5.63 2.46
C THR A 74 2.60 -5.78 2.89
N ALA A 75 2.86 -6.17 4.13
CA ALA A 75 4.22 -6.45 4.59
C ALA A 75 4.83 -7.62 3.80
N ALA A 76 4.09 -8.68 3.57
CA ALA A 76 4.55 -9.82 2.77
C ALA A 76 4.73 -9.42 1.30
N ALA A 77 3.74 -8.76 0.70
CA ALA A 77 3.75 -8.41 -0.71
C ALA A 77 4.89 -7.45 -1.06
N PHE A 78 5.12 -6.41 -0.25
CA PHE A 78 6.16 -5.42 -0.49
C PHE A 78 7.51 -5.80 0.14
N GLY A 79 7.55 -6.78 1.01
CA GLY A 79 8.79 -7.26 1.62
C GLY A 79 9.75 -7.90 0.63
N GLN A 80 9.23 -8.40 -0.48
CA GLN A 80 10.01 -8.94 -1.60
C GLN A 80 9.53 -8.28 -2.90
N ARG A 81 9.77 -7.00 -2.99
CA ARG A 81 9.19 -6.10 -4.00
C ARG A 81 9.44 -6.54 -5.44
N ARG A 82 10.61 -7.09 -5.72
CA ARG A 82 10.98 -7.53 -7.08
C ARG A 82 10.47 -8.93 -7.42
N LYS A 83 9.81 -9.61 -6.48
CA LYS A 83 9.23 -10.93 -6.72
C LYS A 83 7.76 -10.82 -7.11
N MET A 84 7.30 -11.81 -7.87
CA MET A 84 5.88 -11.98 -8.18
C MET A 84 5.09 -12.30 -6.90
N LEU A 85 3.82 -11.96 -6.87
CA LEU A 85 2.95 -12.20 -5.71
C LEU A 85 2.89 -13.66 -5.30
N ARG A 86 2.92 -14.59 -6.27
CA ARG A 86 2.94 -16.03 -5.97
C ARG A 86 4.12 -16.44 -5.08
N ALA A 87 5.22 -15.72 -5.15
CA ALA A 87 6.40 -15.96 -4.33
C ALA A 87 6.40 -15.13 -3.05
N SER A 88 6.08 -13.83 -3.16
CA SER A 88 6.13 -12.92 -2.01
C SER A 88 5.10 -13.26 -0.93
N LEU A 89 3.93 -13.75 -1.31
CA LEU A 89 2.87 -14.11 -0.36
C LEU A 89 3.04 -15.49 0.26
N LYS A 90 3.99 -16.27 -0.22
CA LYS A 90 4.18 -17.65 0.24
C LYS A 90 4.37 -17.75 1.76
N SER A 91 5.08 -16.79 2.35
CA SER A 91 5.39 -16.79 3.78
C SER A 91 4.17 -16.67 4.69
N ILE A 92 3.06 -16.16 4.21
CA ILE A 92 1.83 -15.97 5.00
C ILE A 92 0.72 -16.94 4.65
N MET A 93 0.99 -17.91 3.76
CA MET A 93 -0.03 -18.90 3.36
C MET A 93 -0.12 -20.03 4.37
N PRO A 94 -1.34 -20.47 4.73
CA PRO A 94 -1.50 -21.66 5.56
C PRO A 94 -1.09 -22.94 4.82
N ASN A 95 -0.81 -23.99 5.58
CA ASN A 95 -0.41 -25.28 5.01
C ASN A 95 -1.47 -25.81 4.04
N GLY A 96 -1.02 -26.28 2.88
CA GLY A 96 -1.89 -26.86 1.87
C GLY A 96 -2.57 -25.86 0.95
N VAL A 97 -2.35 -24.56 1.15
CA VAL A 97 -2.90 -23.49 0.29
C VAL A 97 -1.77 -22.76 -0.40
N THR A 98 -1.84 -22.65 -1.71
CA THR A 98 -0.86 -21.90 -2.47
C THR A 98 -1.36 -20.46 -2.70
N ALA A 99 -0.42 -19.50 -2.73
CA ALA A 99 -0.75 -18.13 -3.07
C ALA A 99 -1.33 -18.05 -4.48
N GLU A 100 -0.82 -18.86 -5.40
CA GLU A 100 -1.29 -18.91 -6.78
C GLU A 100 -2.79 -19.26 -6.87
N ASP A 101 -3.23 -20.30 -6.15
CA ASP A 101 -4.64 -20.70 -6.14
C ASP A 101 -5.52 -19.60 -5.55
N MET A 102 -5.10 -18.99 -4.45
CA MET A 102 -5.85 -17.89 -3.84
C MET A 102 -5.98 -16.70 -4.79
N LEU A 103 -4.89 -16.31 -5.45
CA LEU A 103 -4.89 -15.18 -6.37
C LEU A 103 -5.76 -15.45 -7.59
N ASN A 104 -5.66 -16.65 -8.16
CA ASN A 104 -6.51 -17.05 -9.30
C ASN A 104 -7.99 -17.00 -8.94
N ALA A 105 -8.35 -17.41 -7.72
CA ALA A 105 -9.73 -17.42 -7.26
C ALA A 105 -10.36 -16.02 -7.20
N ILE A 106 -9.57 -14.98 -7.04
CA ILE A 106 -10.04 -13.58 -7.00
C ILE A 106 -9.69 -12.80 -8.26
N GLY A 107 -9.20 -13.47 -9.29
CA GLY A 107 -8.94 -12.84 -10.60
C GLY A 107 -7.68 -11.98 -10.65
N ILE A 108 -6.72 -12.19 -9.74
CA ILE A 108 -5.44 -11.50 -9.76
C ILE A 108 -4.38 -12.44 -10.32
N ASP A 109 -3.67 -12.01 -11.37
CA ASP A 109 -2.59 -12.79 -11.98
C ASP A 109 -1.46 -12.99 -10.96
N PRO A 110 -1.12 -14.25 -10.61
CA PRO A 110 -0.06 -14.53 -9.64
C PRO A 110 1.33 -14.05 -10.04
N GLN A 111 1.54 -13.77 -11.32
CA GLN A 111 2.81 -13.26 -11.84
C GLN A 111 2.98 -11.75 -11.65
N ARG A 112 1.94 -11.05 -11.24
CA ARG A 112 2.02 -9.62 -10.96
C ARG A 112 2.87 -9.34 -9.72
N ARG A 113 3.41 -8.12 -9.66
CA ARG A 113 4.15 -7.61 -8.50
C ARG A 113 3.28 -6.67 -7.69
N ALA A 114 3.61 -6.52 -6.41
CA ALA A 114 2.84 -5.71 -5.47
C ALA A 114 2.60 -4.27 -5.95
N GLU A 115 3.61 -3.62 -6.54
CA GLU A 115 3.51 -2.23 -6.98
C GLU A 115 2.52 -2.01 -8.13
N THR A 116 2.04 -3.05 -8.75
CA THR A 116 1.05 -2.95 -9.84
C THR A 116 -0.39 -3.07 -9.34
N LEU A 117 -0.62 -3.46 -8.09
CA LEU A 117 -1.96 -3.67 -7.57
C LEU A 117 -2.59 -2.34 -7.13
N LYS A 118 -3.86 -2.16 -7.52
CA LYS A 118 -4.69 -1.05 -7.07
C LYS A 118 -5.15 -1.25 -5.62
N GLN A 119 -5.64 -0.19 -5.00
CA GLN A 119 -6.19 -0.25 -3.64
C GLN A 119 -7.25 -1.34 -3.50
N GLN A 120 -8.21 -1.41 -4.43
CA GLN A 120 -9.29 -2.40 -4.36
C GLN A 120 -8.77 -3.82 -4.48
N GLU A 121 -7.72 -4.03 -5.28
CA GLU A 121 -7.11 -5.35 -5.42
C GLU A 121 -6.44 -5.81 -4.12
N PHE A 122 -5.81 -4.89 -3.39
CA PHE A 122 -5.27 -5.21 -2.07
C PHE A 122 -6.37 -5.53 -1.06
N ARG A 123 -7.52 -4.83 -1.13
CA ARG A 123 -8.68 -5.13 -0.27
C ARG A 123 -9.24 -6.52 -0.55
N ASP A 124 -9.41 -6.85 -1.82
CA ASP A 124 -9.90 -8.17 -2.25
C ASP A 124 -8.94 -9.29 -1.83
N LEU A 125 -7.65 -9.06 -2.04
CA LEU A 125 -6.60 -10.00 -1.63
C LEU A 125 -6.60 -10.22 -0.12
N THR A 126 -6.70 -9.15 0.66
CA THR A 126 -6.72 -9.23 2.12
C THR A 126 -7.96 -9.97 2.63
N THR A 127 -9.12 -9.70 2.04
CA THR A 127 -10.36 -10.39 2.37
C THR A 127 -10.26 -11.88 2.07
N ALA A 128 -9.72 -12.25 0.91
CA ALA A 128 -9.53 -13.65 0.53
C ALA A 128 -8.56 -14.36 1.49
N TRP A 129 -7.45 -13.71 1.81
CA TRP A 129 -6.47 -14.26 2.76
C TRP A 129 -7.07 -14.46 4.14
N GLY A 130 -7.88 -13.53 4.61
CA GLY A 130 -8.53 -13.63 5.92
C GLY A 130 -9.56 -14.76 6.03
N GLN A 131 -10.00 -15.29 4.91
CA GLN A 131 -10.98 -16.39 4.85
C GLN A 131 -10.33 -17.78 4.74
N LEU A 132 -9.02 -17.85 4.69
CA LEU A 132 -8.29 -19.11 4.60
C LEU A 132 -8.26 -19.91 5.91
#